data_a4b7fc5eb372cf91c1b6655859673c6a
#
_entry.id   a4b7fc5eb372cf91c1b6655859673c6a
#
_cell.length_a   1.000
_cell.length_b   1.000
_cell.length_c   1.000
_cell.angle_alpha   90.00
_cell.angle_beta   90.00
_cell.angle_gamma   90.00
#
_symmetry.space_group_name_H-M   'P 1'
#
loop_
_entity.id
_entity.type
_entity.pdbx_description
1 polymer ?
#
loop_
_entity_poly.entity_id
_entity_poly.type
_entity_poly.pdbx_seq_one_letter_code
_entity_poly.pdbx_strand_id
1 'polypeptide(L)'
;MKGIILAGGSGTRLYPLTIAVSKQLMPIYDKPMIYYPLSTLLLAGIKDILVITTPHDQEGFVKLLGDGSQIGCNIQYVVQPSPDGLAQAFILGDQFIGNDAAALVLGDNIFYGSEMGTLLKNKTNPEGGVVFAYHVSDPERYGVVEFDDDFKAVSIEEKPLKPKSNYAVPGLYFYDNEVVEIAKNIQPSTRGELEITDVNNVYLNKGKLEVGVLDRGTAWLDTGTFESLNDASEFVRVIEKRQGFKIGCIEEIAFRNKFINEEKLLETAVKYGKSGYGEYLKKLVNK
;
A
#
# COMPACT_ATOMS: atom_id res chain seq x y z
N MET A 1 -2.20 13.70 8.07
CA MET A 1 -1.67 12.94 6.90
C MET A 1 -2.82 12.31 6.15
N LYS A 2 -2.79 12.34 4.84
CA LYS A 2 -3.73 11.70 3.92
C LYS A 2 -3.12 10.41 3.36
N GLY A 3 -3.94 9.39 3.09
CA GLY A 3 -3.50 8.13 2.50
C GLY A 3 -3.93 8.03 1.04
N ILE A 4 -3.07 7.51 0.18
CA ILE A 4 -3.38 7.22 -1.21
C ILE A 4 -3.13 5.74 -1.46
N ILE A 5 -4.09 5.05 -2.07
CA ILE A 5 -3.91 3.70 -2.60
C ILE A 5 -3.93 3.80 -4.12
N LEU A 6 -2.80 3.48 -4.75
CA LEU A 6 -2.75 3.42 -6.20
C LEU A 6 -3.17 2.03 -6.69
N ALA A 7 -4.41 1.94 -7.14
CA ALA A 7 -5.03 0.71 -7.66
C ALA A 7 -5.29 0.80 -9.17
N GLY A 8 -4.42 1.54 -9.86
CA GLY A 8 -4.40 1.66 -11.32
C GLY A 8 -3.61 0.54 -12.00
N GLY A 9 -3.42 0.71 -13.29
CA GLY A 9 -2.63 -0.23 -14.11
C GLY A 9 -3.48 -1.29 -14.81
N SER A 10 -3.02 -1.71 -15.99
CA SER A 10 -3.78 -2.62 -16.88
C SER A 10 -3.79 -4.09 -16.44
N GLY A 11 -2.94 -4.47 -15.49
CA GLY A 11 -2.83 -5.86 -15.01
C GLY A 11 -2.46 -6.90 -16.08
N THR A 12 -1.93 -6.49 -17.22
CA THR A 12 -1.70 -7.34 -18.40
C THR A 12 -0.81 -8.56 -18.14
N ARG A 13 0.10 -8.46 -17.18
CA ARG A 13 0.96 -9.59 -16.75
C ARG A 13 0.17 -10.76 -16.14
N LEU A 14 -1.07 -10.52 -15.72
CA LEU A 14 -1.97 -11.52 -15.15
C LEU A 14 -3.12 -11.91 -16.10
N TYR A 15 -3.02 -11.58 -17.40
CA TYR A 15 -4.00 -12.07 -18.37
C TYR A 15 -3.96 -13.60 -18.43
N PRO A 16 -5.15 -14.29 -18.52
CA PRO A 16 -6.50 -13.71 -18.71
C PRO A 16 -7.24 -13.32 -17.42
N LEU A 17 -6.68 -13.50 -16.22
CA LEU A 17 -7.38 -13.27 -14.95
C LEU A 17 -7.92 -11.83 -14.81
N THR A 18 -7.17 -10.86 -15.31
CA THR A 18 -7.47 -9.42 -15.16
C THR A 18 -8.16 -8.80 -16.37
N ILE A 19 -8.72 -9.61 -17.29
CA ILE A 19 -9.50 -9.08 -18.43
C ILE A 19 -10.82 -8.45 -17.96
N ALA A 20 -11.48 -9.09 -16.99
CA ALA A 20 -12.81 -8.69 -16.53
C ALA A 20 -12.86 -8.09 -15.11
N VAL A 21 -11.73 -8.06 -14.42
CA VAL A 21 -11.67 -7.57 -13.04
C VAL A 21 -10.30 -6.95 -12.76
N SER A 22 -10.30 -5.85 -12.02
CA SER A 22 -9.06 -5.26 -11.52
C SER A 22 -8.27 -6.28 -10.69
N LYS A 23 -6.94 -6.30 -10.87
CA LYS A 23 -6.03 -7.11 -10.08
C LYS A 23 -6.28 -6.96 -8.57
N GLN A 24 -6.45 -5.73 -8.10
CA GLN A 24 -6.61 -5.41 -6.69
C GLN A 24 -7.97 -5.85 -6.11
N LEU A 25 -8.93 -6.23 -6.96
CA LEU A 25 -10.21 -6.83 -6.54
C LEU A 25 -10.15 -8.37 -6.52
N MET A 26 -9.08 -8.97 -7.03
CA MET A 26 -8.89 -10.42 -6.98
C MET A 26 -8.65 -10.88 -5.55
N PRO A 27 -9.06 -12.12 -5.21
CA PRO A 27 -8.85 -12.65 -3.87
C PRO A 27 -7.39 -12.98 -3.60
N ILE A 28 -6.91 -12.60 -2.42
CA ILE A 28 -5.74 -13.15 -1.78
C ILE A 28 -6.23 -13.96 -0.58
N TYR A 29 -6.29 -15.26 -0.73
CA TYR A 29 -6.88 -16.22 0.20
C TYR A 29 -8.37 -15.95 0.46
N ASP A 30 -8.75 -15.21 1.49
CA ASP A 30 -10.13 -15.07 1.98
C ASP A 30 -10.73 -13.65 1.83
N LYS A 31 -9.98 -12.72 1.24
CA LYS A 31 -10.42 -11.33 1.04
C LYS A 31 -9.80 -10.69 -0.20
N PRO A 32 -10.40 -9.61 -0.74
CA PRO A 32 -9.84 -8.89 -1.89
C PRO A 32 -8.46 -8.30 -1.58
N MET A 33 -7.57 -8.32 -2.57
CA MET A 33 -6.20 -7.82 -2.46
C MET A 33 -6.12 -6.40 -1.89
N ILE A 34 -7.03 -5.50 -2.29
CA ILE A 34 -7.05 -4.10 -1.83
C ILE A 34 -7.17 -3.95 -0.30
N TYR A 35 -7.66 -4.98 0.42
CA TYR A 35 -7.75 -4.95 1.88
C TYR A 35 -6.38 -4.87 2.55
N TYR A 36 -5.35 -5.43 1.94
CA TYR A 36 -3.99 -5.43 2.50
C TYR A 36 -3.36 -4.03 2.48
N PRO A 37 -3.25 -3.32 1.34
CA PRO A 37 -2.75 -1.93 1.36
C PRO A 37 -3.66 -0.99 2.16
N LEU A 38 -4.99 -1.19 2.13
CA LEU A 38 -5.91 -0.45 3.00
C LEU A 38 -5.57 -0.69 4.48
N SER A 39 -5.34 -1.95 4.87
CA SER A 39 -4.95 -2.29 6.24
C SER A 39 -3.64 -1.64 6.67
N THR A 40 -2.69 -1.48 5.75
CA THR A 40 -1.41 -0.80 5.99
C THR A 40 -1.63 0.67 6.37
N LEU A 41 -2.49 1.39 5.64
CA LEU A 41 -2.85 2.77 5.98
C LEU A 41 -3.61 2.86 7.32
N LEU A 42 -4.54 1.93 7.58
CA LEU A 42 -5.24 1.88 8.85
C LEU A 42 -4.31 1.60 10.04
N LEU A 43 -3.33 0.72 9.88
CA LEU A 43 -2.28 0.45 10.89
C LEU A 43 -1.47 1.70 11.19
N ALA A 44 -1.18 2.54 10.19
CA ALA A 44 -0.56 3.85 10.37
C ALA A 44 -1.48 4.87 11.08
N GLY A 45 -2.76 4.58 11.27
CA GLY A 45 -3.73 5.49 11.87
C GLY A 45 -4.38 6.46 10.88
N ILE A 46 -4.20 6.26 9.58
CA ILE A 46 -4.71 7.13 8.52
C ILE A 46 -6.17 6.78 8.23
N LYS A 47 -7.04 7.79 8.24
CA LYS A 47 -8.50 7.65 8.01
C LYS A 47 -9.00 8.28 6.72
N ASP A 48 -8.38 9.37 6.28
CA ASP A 48 -8.72 10.01 5.01
C ASP A 48 -7.92 9.32 3.90
N ILE A 49 -8.62 8.64 3.00
CA ILE A 49 -8.01 7.74 2.01
C ILE A 49 -8.55 8.06 0.63
N LEU A 50 -7.65 8.22 -0.34
CA LEU A 50 -7.95 8.34 -1.75
C LEU A 50 -7.58 7.02 -2.45
N VAL A 51 -8.53 6.42 -3.14
CA VAL A 51 -8.29 5.25 -3.99
C VAL A 51 -8.24 5.72 -5.45
N ILE A 52 -7.09 5.57 -6.07
CA ILE A 52 -6.87 5.93 -7.49
C ILE A 52 -7.04 4.66 -8.31
N THR A 53 -8.00 4.67 -9.24
CA THR A 53 -8.42 3.49 -10.02
C THR A 53 -8.34 3.75 -11.52
N THR A 54 -8.44 2.67 -12.32
CA THR A 54 -8.72 2.82 -13.74
C THR A 54 -10.16 3.26 -13.97
N PRO A 55 -10.51 3.83 -15.16
CA PRO A 55 -11.89 4.19 -15.48
C PRO A 55 -12.88 3.01 -15.42
N HIS A 56 -12.41 1.79 -15.80
CA HIS A 56 -13.25 0.60 -15.85
C HIS A 56 -13.53 -0.03 -14.50
N ASP A 57 -12.60 0.11 -13.56
CA ASP A 57 -12.62 -0.65 -12.31
C ASP A 57 -13.24 0.12 -11.15
N GLN A 58 -13.39 1.45 -11.25
CA GLN A 58 -13.81 2.32 -10.14
C GLN A 58 -15.12 1.85 -9.49
N GLU A 59 -16.12 1.47 -10.29
CA GLU A 59 -17.41 0.99 -9.77
C GLU A 59 -17.25 -0.21 -8.83
N GLY A 60 -16.34 -1.15 -9.18
CA GLY A 60 -16.04 -2.31 -8.36
C GLY A 60 -15.47 -1.93 -6.99
N PHE A 61 -14.55 -0.96 -6.95
CA PHE A 61 -13.98 -0.46 -5.70
C PHE A 61 -15.02 0.28 -4.86
N VAL A 62 -15.83 1.14 -5.47
CA VAL A 62 -16.92 1.85 -4.79
C VAL A 62 -17.93 0.85 -4.20
N LYS A 63 -18.30 -0.18 -4.95
CA LYS A 63 -19.20 -1.24 -4.46
C LYS A 63 -18.63 -2.02 -3.29
N LEU A 64 -17.32 -2.27 -3.30
CA LEU A 64 -16.64 -3.04 -2.26
C LEU A 64 -16.41 -2.22 -0.98
N LEU A 65 -15.84 -1.01 -1.12
CA LEU A 65 -15.32 -0.22 0.00
C LEU A 65 -16.27 0.92 0.44
N GLY A 66 -17.26 1.28 -0.40
CA GLY A 66 -18.17 2.39 -0.11
C GLY A 66 -17.44 3.71 0.13
N ASP A 67 -17.96 4.50 1.04
CA ASP A 67 -17.36 5.76 1.52
C ASP A 67 -16.40 5.57 2.72
N GLY A 68 -16.21 4.33 3.17
CA GLY A 68 -15.36 3.99 4.31
C GLY A 68 -16.02 4.14 5.68
N SER A 69 -17.24 4.65 5.77
CA SER A 69 -17.94 4.89 7.05
C SER A 69 -18.13 3.62 7.89
N GLN A 70 -18.23 2.44 7.25
CA GLN A 70 -18.35 1.15 7.92
C GLN A 70 -17.09 0.75 8.70
N ILE A 71 -15.94 1.33 8.38
CA ILE A 71 -14.66 1.15 9.09
C ILE A 71 -14.17 2.45 9.74
N GLY A 72 -15.03 3.46 9.86
CA GLY A 72 -14.72 4.74 10.49
C GLY A 72 -13.68 5.58 9.72
N CYS A 73 -13.63 5.43 8.41
CA CYS A 73 -12.77 6.15 7.49
C CYS A 73 -13.59 7.03 6.54
N ASN A 74 -12.90 7.90 5.79
CA ASN A 74 -13.43 8.67 4.68
C ASN A 74 -12.66 8.25 3.43
N ILE A 75 -13.33 7.50 2.54
CA ILE A 75 -12.73 7.00 1.29
C ILE A 75 -13.29 7.79 0.12
N GLN A 76 -12.40 8.38 -0.66
CA GLN A 76 -12.69 9.07 -1.91
C GLN A 76 -12.05 8.32 -3.08
N TYR A 77 -12.52 8.59 -4.28
CA TYR A 77 -12.09 7.90 -5.50
C TYR A 77 -11.75 8.90 -6.59
N VAL A 78 -10.63 8.65 -7.27
CA VAL A 78 -10.21 9.40 -8.46
C VAL A 78 -9.82 8.42 -9.55
N VAL A 79 -10.15 8.76 -10.80
CA VAL A 79 -9.75 7.98 -11.97
C VAL A 79 -8.37 8.43 -12.44
N GLN A 80 -7.48 7.47 -12.66
CA GLN A 80 -6.22 7.63 -13.41
C GLN A 80 -6.52 7.30 -14.88
N PRO A 81 -6.53 8.31 -15.78
CA PRO A 81 -6.92 8.06 -17.18
C PRO A 81 -5.92 7.19 -17.94
N SER A 82 -4.63 7.32 -17.63
CA SER A 82 -3.51 6.57 -18.19
C SER A 82 -2.48 6.26 -17.11
N PRO A 83 -1.77 5.11 -17.20
CA PRO A 83 -0.79 4.71 -16.20
C PRO A 83 0.56 5.42 -16.41
N ASP A 84 0.59 6.74 -16.21
CA ASP A 84 1.75 7.60 -16.49
C ASP A 84 2.81 7.60 -15.36
N GLY A 85 2.79 6.59 -14.52
CA GLY A 85 3.77 6.39 -13.44
C GLY A 85 3.20 6.57 -12.02
N LEU A 86 3.99 6.15 -11.01
CA LEU A 86 3.54 6.14 -9.62
C LEU A 86 3.42 7.55 -9.04
N ALA A 87 4.31 8.46 -9.43
CA ALA A 87 4.30 9.84 -8.91
C ALA A 87 3.08 10.65 -9.37
N GLN A 88 2.41 10.24 -10.47
CA GLN A 88 1.14 10.84 -10.91
C GLN A 88 0.06 10.79 -9.81
N ALA A 89 0.16 9.85 -8.88
CA ALA A 89 -0.78 9.74 -7.75
C ALA A 89 -0.86 11.02 -6.92
N PHE A 90 0.25 11.75 -6.74
CA PHE A 90 0.28 13.00 -5.99
C PHE A 90 -0.31 14.16 -6.79
N ILE A 91 -0.18 14.14 -8.12
CA ILE A 91 -0.78 15.14 -9.02
C ILE A 91 -2.30 14.97 -9.03
N LEU A 92 -2.79 13.74 -9.19
CA LEU A 92 -4.20 13.42 -9.16
C LEU A 92 -4.83 13.65 -7.77
N GLY A 93 -4.04 13.44 -6.73
CA GLY A 93 -4.44 13.61 -5.33
C GLY A 93 -4.27 15.03 -4.78
N ASP A 94 -3.80 16.01 -5.54
CA ASP A 94 -3.45 17.35 -5.07
C ASP A 94 -4.55 18.01 -4.23
N GLN A 95 -5.78 18.06 -4.76
CA GLN A 95 -6.92 18.65 -4.05
C GLN A 95 -7.27 17.87 -2.77
N PHE A 96 -7.14 16.53 -2.80
CA PHE A 96 -7.39 15.67 -1.64
C PHE A 96 -6.31 15.85 -0.57
N ILE A 97 -5.06 15.91 -0.95
CA ILE A 97 -3.91 16.11 -0.06
C ILE A 97 -4.01 17.49 0.60
N GLY A 98 -4.27 18.53 -0.18
CA GLY A 98 -4.30 19.91 0.29
C GLY A 98 -2.96 20.30 0.92
N ASN A 99 -2.96 20.71 2.20
CA ASN A 99 -1.76 21.09 2.94
C ASN A 99 -1.21 19.97 3.83
N ASP A 100 -1.78 18.77 3.74
CA ASP A 100 -1.36 17.64 4.58
C ASP A 100 -0.14 16.92 4.00
N ALA A 101 0.56 16.17 4.85
CA ALA A 101 1.48 15.13 4.43
C ALA A 101 0.71 13.97 3.77
N ALA A 102 1.37 13.22 2.89
CA ALA A 102 0.76 12.14 2.12
C ALA A 102 1.50 10.81 2.31
N ALA A 103 0.75 9.73 2.52
CA ALA A 103 1.25 8.36 2.39
C ALA A 103 0.72 7.77 1.07
N LEU A 104 1.59 7.07 0.34
CA LEU A 104 1.23 6.30 -0.85
C LEU A 104 1.53 4.83 -0.61
N VAL A 105 0.56 3.97 -0.86
CA VAL A 105 0.75 2.52 -0.90
C VAL A 105 0.26 1.97 -2.24
N LEU A 106 1.04 1.05 -2.81
CA LEU A 106 0.64 0.38 -4.04
C LEU A 106 -0.42 -0.68 -3.74
N GLY A 107 -1.48 -0.70 -4.55
CA GLY A 107 -2.67 -1.52 -4.35
C GLY A 107 -2.44 -3.04 -4.42
N ASP A 108 -1.25 -3.46 -4.82
CA ASP A 108 -0.83 -4.85 -4.97
C ASP A 108 0.28 -5.28 -4.01
N ASN A 109 0.62 -4.43 -3.05
CA ASN A 109 1.64 -4.71 -2.04
C ASN A 109 1.01 -5.18 -0.73
N ILE A 110 1.54 -6.24 -0.18
CA ILE A 110 1.13 -6.84 1.08
C ILE A 110 2.28 -6.71 2.08
N PHE A 111 2.00 -6.11 3.23
CA PHE A 111 2.96 -6.00 4.33
C PHE A 111 2.44 -6.77 5.55
N TYR A 112 3.31 -7.53 6.18
CA TYR A 112 3.01 -8.25 7.42
C TYR A 112 4.22 -8.28 8.34
N GLY A 113 4.02 -7.91 9.60
CA GLY A 113 5.06 -7.93 10.64
C GLY A 113 4.46 -7.52 11.98
N SER A 114 5.01 -8.05 13.07
CA SER A 114 4.48 -7.83 14.42
C SER A 114 4.49 -6.37 14.86
N GLU A 115 5.49 -5.60 14.43
CA GLU A 115 5.69 -4.19 14.82
C GLU A 115 5.27 -3.20 13.73
N MET A 116 4.71 -3.69 12.63
CA MET A 116 4.37 -2.85 11.47
C MET A 116 3.51 -1.64 11.89
N GLY A 117 2.49 -1.83 12.72
CA GLY A 117 1.62 -0.74 13.17
C GLY A 117 2.37 0.36 13.95
N THR A 118 3.29 -0.01 14.81
CA THR A 118 4.13 0.96 15.56
C THR A 118 5.11 1.68 14.64
N LEU A 119 5.76 0.92 13.76
CA LEU A 119 6.68 1.47 12.77
C LEU A 119 6.00 2.53 11.90
N LEU A 120 4.84 2.20 11.33
CA LEU A 120 4.11 3.09 10.43
C LEU A 120 3.58 4.34 11.14
N LYS A 121 3.02 4.21 12.35
CA LYS A 121 2.53 5.35 13.13
C LYS A 121 3.63 6.40 13.39
N ASN A 122 4.87 5.96 13.60
CA ASN A 122 6.00 6.85 13.84
C ASN A 122 6.45 7.59 12.57
N LYS A 123 5.93 7.23 11.38
CA LYS A 123 6.28 7.86 10.10
C LYS A 123 5.20 8.80 9.54
N THR A 124 4.13 9.04 10.28
CA THR A 124 2.99 9.84 9.80
C THR A 124 3.19 11.36 9.87
N ASN A 125 4.33 11.83 10.36
CA ASN A 125 4.69 13.26 10.37
C ASN A 125 6.13 13.44 9.83
N PRO A 126 6.40 13.15 8.56
CA PRO A 126 7.73 13.23 7.98
C PRO A 126 8.16 14.69 7.77
N GLU A 127 9.45 14.97 7.97
CA GLU A 127 10.09 16.25 7.60
C GLU A 127 10.78 16.15 6.21
N GLY A 128 10.19 15.42 5.29
CA GLY A 128 10.69 15.10 3.96
C GLY A 128 10.06 13.83 3.45
N GLY A 129 10.87 12.96 2.82
CA GLY A 129 10.45 11.65 2.37
C GLY A 129 10.89 10.54 3.32
N VAL A 130 10.03 9.55 3.51
CA VAL A 130 10.36 8.29 4.20
C VAL A 130 9.99 7.13 3.27
N VAL A 131 10.97 6.30 2.97
CA VAL A 131 10.82 5.06 2.21
C VAL A 131 11.37 3.90 3.01
N PHE A 132 11.09 2.69 2.56
CA PHE A 132 11.60 1.48 3.20
C PHE A 132 12.57 0.75 2.27
N ALA A 133 13.46 -0.02 2.85
CA ALA A 133 14.35 -0.92 2.15
C ALA A 133 14.11 -2.35 2.64
N TYR A 134 13.92 -3.28 1.73
CA TYR A 134 13.67 -4.68 2.01
C TYR A 134 14.65 -5.56 1.22
N HIS A 135 15.33 -6.47 1.92
CA HIS A 135 16.31 -7.35 1.27
C HIS A 135 15.62 -8.42 0.43
N VAL A 136 15.94 -8.45 -0.88
CA VAL A 136 15.40 -9.40 -1.86
C VAL A 136 16.50 -10.15 -2.59
N SER A 137 16.16 -11.25 -3.27
CA SER A 137 17.07 -12.02 -4.09
C SER A 137 17.11 -11.55 -5.56
N ASP A 138 16.14 -10.75 -5.99
CA ASP A 138 15.91 -10.30 -7.38
C ASP A 138 15.73 -8.76 -7.44
N PRO A 139 16.72 -7.97 -6.96
CA PRO A 139 16.58 -6.52 -6.78
C PRO A 139 16.38 -5.75 -8.10
N GLU A 140 16.81 -6.27 -9.24
CA GLU A 140 16.67 -5.66 -10.56
C GLU A 140 15.22 -5.38 -10.99
N ARG A 141 14.25 -5.95 -10.28
CA ARG A 141 12.82 -5.75 -10.56
C ARG A 141 12.25 -4.47 -9.96
N TYR A 142 12.97 -3.84 -9.04
CA TYR A 142 12.49 -2.77 -8.15
C TYR A 142 13.38 -1.54 -8.20
N GLY A 143 12.96 -0.46 -7.55
CA GLY A 143 13.87 0.58 -7.13
C GLY A 143 14.86 0.01 -6.10
N VAL A 144 16.14 0.29 -6.27
CA VAL A 144 17.22 -0.28 -5.41
C VAL A 144 17.94 0.83 -4.68
N VAL A 145 18.05 0.70 -3.35
CA VAL A 145 18.81 1.61 -2.50
C VAL A 145 20.25 1.13 -2.37
N GLU A 146 21.20 2.04 -2.58
CA GLU A 146 22.61 1.85 -2.22
C GLU A 146 22.88 2.53 -0.88
N PHE A 147 23.61 1.86 0.01
CA PHE A 147 24.01 2.38 1.32
C PHE A 147 25.53 2.54 1.39
N ASP A 148 25.99 3.55 2.13
CA ASP A 148 27.40 3.67 2.54
C ASP A 148 27.73 2.74 3.73
N ASP A 149 28.99 2.83 4.20
CA ASP A 149 29.48 2.03 5.33
C ASP A 149 28.78 2.33 6.66
N ASP A 150 28.18 3.53 6.80
CA ASP A 150 27.38 3.94 7.96
C ASP A 150 25.90 3.57 7.81
N PHE A 151 25.54 2.80 6.77
CA PHE A 151 24.20 2.39 6.44
C PHE A 151 23.24 3.55 6.11
N LYS A 152 23.80 4.62 5.54
CA LYS A 152 23.05 5.77 5.05
C LYS A 152 22.83 5.63 3.54
N ALA A 153 21.60 5.90 3.10
CA ALA A 153 21.28 5.85 1.67
C ALA A 153 22.06 6.91 0.88
N VAL A 154 22.75 6.49 -0.18
CA VAL A 154 23.56 7.34 -1.05
C VAL A 154 23.02 7.44 -2.47
N SER A 155 22.29 6.43 -2.93
CA SER A 155 21.61 6.46 -4.23
C SER A 155 20.37 5.58 -4.24
N ILE A 156 19.41 5.91 -5.12
CA ILE A 156 18.28 5.04 -5.45
C ILE A 156 18.18 4.97 -6.98
N GLU A 157 18.19 3.75 -7.53
CA GLU A 157 18.06 3.49 -8.96
C GLU A 157 16.80 2.69 -9.28
N GLU A 158 16.03 3.13 -10.29
CA GLU A 158 14.84 2.40 -10.75
C GLU A 158 15.23 1.25 -11.68
N LYS A 159 14.93 0.02 -11.26
CA LYS A 159 15.13 -1.22 -12.02
C LYS A 159 16.50 -1.30 -12.70
N PRO A 160 17.59 -1.19 -11.92
CA PRO A 160 18.93 -1.18 -12.49
C PRO A 160 19.29 -2.52 -13.13
N LEU A 161 19.94 -2.50 -14.29
CA LEU A 161 20.43 -3.72 -14.93
C LEU A 161 21.54 -4.40 -14.11
N LYS A 162 22.24 -3.63 -13.27
CA LYS A 162 23.30 -4.11 -12.37
C LYS A 162 23.03 -3.48 -10.99
N PRO A 163 22.22 -4.11 -10.14
CA PRO A 163 21.92 -3.59 -8.82
C PRO A 163 23.17 -3.41 -7.97
N LYS A 164 23.28 -2.30 -7.26
CA LYS A 164 24.40 -2.01 -6.35
C LYS A 164 24.20 -2.63 -4.97
N SER A 165 22.99 -3.06 -4.66
CA SER A 165 22.63 -3.74 -3.43
C SER A 165 21.46 -4.68 -3.65
N ASN A 166 21.12 -5.48 -2.62
CA ASN A 166 19.93 -6.32 -2.60
C ASN A 166 18.73 -5.65 -1.88
N TYR A 167 18.80 -4.35 -1.62
CA TYR A 167 17.74 -3.64 -0.90
C TYR A 167 16.78 -2.96 -1.88
N ALA A 168 15.64 -3.61 -2.09
CA ALA A 168 14.53 -3.06 -2.88
C ALA A 168 13.72 -2.03 -2.09
N VAL A 169 13.14 -1.05 -2.77
CA VAL A 169 12.18 -0.10 -2.21
C VAL A 169 10.76 -0.64 -2.42
N PRO A 170 10.07 -1.11 -1.36
CA PRO A 170 8.68 -1.52 -1.45
C PRO A 170 7.75 -0.37 -1.80
N GLY A 171 6.56 -0.72 -2.30
CA GLY A 171 5.53 0.23 -2.68
C GLY A 171 4.80 0.88 -1.50
N LEU A 172 5.54 1.49 -0.58
CA LEU A 172 5.03 2.20 0.59
C LEU A 172 5.91 3.42 0.88
N TYR A 173 5.33 4.60 0.83
CA TYR A 173 6.00 5.87 0.87
C TYR A 173 5.27 6.85 1.78
N PHE A 174 6.00 7.67 2.54
CA PHE A 174 5.47 8.76 3.35
C PHE A 174 6.22 10.05 2.99
N TYR A 175 5.50 11.10 2.70
CA TYR A 175 6.10 12.37 2.31
C TYR A 175 5.44 13.54 3.02
N ASP A 176 6.22 14.60 3.25
CA ASP A 176 5.67 15.90 3.57
C ASP A 176 4.88 16.49 2.38
N ASN A 177 4.30 17.67 2.55
CA ASN A 177 3.48 18.30 1.50
C ASN A 177 4.27 18.72 0.25
N GLU A 178 5.60 18.85 0.32
CA GLU A 178 6.41 19.21 -0.85
C GLU A 178 6.29 18.19 -1.98
N VAL A 179 5.87 16.95 -1.68
CA VAL A 179 5.75 15.87 -2.67
C VAL A 179 4.88 16.24 -3.86
N VAL A 180 3.81 17.02 -3.64
CA VAL A 180 2.89 17.44 -4.72
C VAL A 180 3.62 18.29 -5.75
N GLU A 181 4.36 19.29 -5.29
CA GLU A 181 5.14 20.16 -6.19
C GLU A 181 6.34 19.41 -6.82
N ILE A 182 6.97 18.51 -6.09
CA ILE A 182 8.03 17.66 -6.65
C ILE A 182 7.46 16.80 -7.78
N ALA A 183 6.32 16.11 -7.56
CA ALA A 183 5.70 15.26 -8.55
C ALA A 183 5.27 16.02 -9.83
N LYS A 184 4.85 17.28 -9.70
CA LYS A 184 4.52 18.15 -10.86
C LYS A 184 5.74 18.56 -11.68
N ASN A 185 6.94 18.54 -11.08
CA ASN A 185 8.16 19.08 -11.70
C ASN A 185 9.14 18.00 -12.21
N ILE A 186 8.98 16.72 -11.84
CA ILE A 186 9.77 15.65 -12.41
C ILE A 186 9.40 15.42 -13.88
N GLN A 187 10.33 14.87 -14.65
CA GLN A 187 10.13 14.57 -16.06
C GLN A 187 9.86 13.08 -16.26
N PRO A 188 9.04 12.69 -17.25
CA PRO A 188 8.85 11.29 -17.58
C PRO A 188 10.20 10.62 -17.93
N SER A 189 10.38 9.41 -17.43
CA SER A 189 11.53 8.58 -17.74
C SER A 189 11.53 8.13 -19.20
N THR A 190 12.57 7.39 -19.60
CA THR A 190 12.63 6.77 -20.95
C THR A 190 11.49 5.78 -21.20
N ARG A 191 10.79 5.35 -20.15
CA ARG A 191 9.58 4.51 -20.22
C ARG A 191 8.29 5.32 -20.41
N GLY A 192 8.37 6.66 -20.36
CA GLY A 192 7.25 7.57 -20.41
C GLY A 192 6.51 7.69 -19.06
N GLU A 193 7.10 7.22 -17.96
CA GLU A 193 6.50 7.19 -16.63
C GLU A 193 7.09 8.26 -15.71
N LEU A 194 6.25 8.90 -14.88
CA LEU A 194 6.67 9.74 -13.76
C LEU A 194 7.08 8.81 -12.61
N GLU A 195 8.39 8.60 -12.49
CA GLU A 195 8.92 7.59 -11.57
C GLU A 195 8.89 8.08 -10.12
N ILE A 196 8.47 7.22 -9.21
CA ILE A 196 8.55 7.50 -7.78
C ILE A 196 10.01 7.60 -7.31
N THR A 197 10.90 6.90 -7.98
CA THR A 197 12.35 6.95 -7.72
C THR A 197 12.92 8.34 -7.96
N ASP A 198 12.40 9.10 -8.93
CA ASP A 198 12.84 10.48 -9.17
C ASP A 198 12.36 11.41 -8.04
N VAL A 199 11.16 11.21 -7.52
CA VAL A 199 10.69 11.91 -6.31
C VAL A 199 11.61 11.61 -5.12
N ASN A 200 11.95 10.34 -4.89
CA ASN A 200 12.88 9.94 -3.83
C ASN A 200 14.26 10.59 -4.00
N ASN A 201 14.78 10.64 -5.21
CA ASN A 201 16.06 11.26 -5.52
C ASN A 201 16.06 12.78 -5.26
N VAL A 202 14.94 13.48 -5.48
CA VAL A 202 14.83 14.89 -5.10
C VAL A 202 14.97 15.06 -3.59
N TYR A 203 14.28 14.22 -2.78
CA TYR A 203 14.42 14.26 -1.33
C TYR A 203 15.81 13.83 -0.86
N LEU A 204 16.41 12.82 -1.48
CA LEU A 204 17.76 12.35 -1.18
C LEU A 204 18.78 13.48 -1.41
N ASN A 205 18.71 14.15 -2.55
CA ASN A 205 19.60 15.28 -2.90
C ASN A 205 19.43 16.49 -1.98
N LYS A 206 18.23 16.69 -1.42
CA LYS A 206 17.96 17.70 -0.39
C LYS A 206 18.45 17.29 1.00
N GLY A 207 18.94 16.05 1.19
CA GLY A 207 19.26 15.48 2.50
C GLY A 207 18.04 15.28 3.40
N LYS A 208 16.85 15.13 2.80
CA LYS A 208 15.55 14.99 3.47
C LYS A 208 14.89 13.62 3.20
N LEU A 209 15.63 12.61 2.76
CA LEU A 209 15.11 11.25 2.60
C LEU A 209 15.56 10.37 3.76
N GLU A 210 14.61 9.84 4.52
CA GLU A 210 14.83 8.77 5.47
C GLU A 210 14.57 7.42 4.80
N VAL A 211 15.47 6.46 5.00
CA VAL A 211 15.28 5.07 4.54
C VAL A 211 15.24 4.14 5.75
N GLY A 212 14.05 3.59 6.03
CA GLY A 212 13.85 2.60 7.08
C GLY A 212 14.08 1.18 6.55
N VAL A 213 14.95 0.40 7.19
CA VAL A 213 15.16 -1.01 6.80
C VAL A 213 14.13 -1.88 7.48
N LEU A 214 13.38 -2.64 6.69
CA LEU A 214 12.46 -3.66 7.18
C LEU A 214 13.26 -4.90 7.61
N ASP A 215 12.99 -5.38 8.81
CA ASP A 215 13.70 -6.50 9.40
C ASP A 215 13.28 -7.87 8.82
N ARG A 216 14.00 -8.94 9.22
CA ARG A 216 13.70 -10.31 8.78
C ARG A 216 12.37 -10.86 9.28
N GLY A 217 11.76 -10.21 10.28
CA GLY A 217 10.44 -10.56 10.80
C GLY A 217 9.30 -9.97 9.99
N THR A 218 9.61 -9.09 9.02
CA THR A 218 8.64 -8.48 8.13
C THR A 218 8.55 -9.27 6.83
N ALA A 219 7.34 -9.52 6.36
CA ALA A 219 7.06 -10.00 5.01
C ALA A 219 6.56 -8.84 4.15
N TRP A 220 7.19 -8.67 2.99
CA TRP A 220 6.68 -7.86 1.90
C TRP A 220 6.50 -8.74 0.68
N LEU A 221 5.29 -8.72 0.10
CA LEU A 221 4.92 -9.52 -1.06
C LEU A 221 4.36 -8.59 -2.13
N ASP A 222 4.93 -8.65 -3.32
CA ASP A 222 4.34 -8.09 -4.52
C ASP A 222 3.49 -9.19 -5.19
N THR A 223 2.39 -8.83 -5.82
CA THR A 223 1.49 -9.79 -6.46
C THR A 223 1.47 -9.59 -7.98
N GLY A 224 2.66 -9.31 -8.56
CA GLY A 224 2.83 -8.91 -9.95
C GLY A 224 2.77 -10.03 -10.99
N THR A 225 2.93 -11.28 -10.59
CA THR A 225 2.93 -12.49 -11.44
C THR A 225 1.97 -13.54 -10.90
N PHE A 226 1.68 -14.58 -11.69
CA PHE A 226 0.84 -15.71 -11.24
C PHE A 226 1.45 -16.40 -10.01
N GLU A 227 2.76 -16.60 -10.03
CA GLU A 227 3.51 -17.23 -8.95
C GLU A 227 3.41 -16.38 -7.68
N SER A 228 3.77 -15.08 -7.75
CA SER A 228 3.75 -14.20 -6.57
C SER A 228 2.33 -13.98 -6.03
N LEU A 229 1.30 -14.01 -6.88
CA LEU A 229 -0.10 -13.97 -6.45
C LEU A 229 -0.48 -15.22 -5.65
N ASN A 230 -0.05 -16.39 -6.13
CA ASN A 230 -0.28 -17.67 -5.45
C ASN A 230 0.50 -17.74 -4.13
N ASP A 231 1.78 -17.37 -4.14
CA ASP A 231 2.65 -17.35 -2.95
C ASP A 231 2.08 -16.43 -1.87
N ALA A 232 1.57 -15.26 -2.24
CA ALA A 232 0.91 -14.35 -1.31
C ALA A 232 -0.35 -14.98 -0.68
N SER A 233 -1.18 -15.64 -1.48
CA SER A 233 -2.37 -16.36 -0.99
C SER A 233 -1.99 -17.49 -0.05
N GLU A 234 -0.95 -18.26 -0.38
CA GLU A 234 -0.48 -19.37 0.45
C GLU A 234 0.14 -18.88 1.76
N PHE A 235 0.97 -17.82 1.70
CA PHE A 235 1.54 -17.19 2.88
C PHE A 235 0.44 -16.75 3.87
N VAL A 236 -0.56 -16.00 3.38
CA VAL A 236 -1.67 -15.53 4.22
C VAL A 236 -2.43 -16.72 4.80
N ARG A 237 -2.76 -17.71 3.97
CA ARG A 237 -3.48 -18.92 4.38
C ARG A 237 -2.76 -19.67 5.51
N VAL A 238 -1.46 -19.86 5.38
CA VAL A 238 -0.65 -20.64 6.35
C VAL A 238 -0.61 -19.91 7.68
N ILE A 239 -0.33 -18.60 7.69
CA ILE A 239 -0.23 -17.82 8.92
C ILE A 239 -1.59 -17.72 9.60
N GLU A 240 -2.66 -17.34 8.88
CA GLU A 240 -4.01 -17.22 9.45
C GLU A 240 -4.51 -18.55 10.02
N LYS A 241 -4.29 -19.65 9.29
CA LYS A 241 -4.70 -20.98 9.73
C LYS A 241 -3.93 -21.43 10.98
N ARG A 242 -2.67 -21.06 11.10
CA ARG A 242 -1.83 -21.42 12.25
C ARG A 242 -2.13 -20.59 13.48
N GLN A 243 -2.28 -19.27 13.32
CA GLN A 243 -2.45 -18.34 14.44
C GLN A 243 -3.92 -18.14 14.85
N GLY A 244 -4.87 -18.37 13.94
CA GLY A 244 -6.27 -18.06 14.15
C GLY A 244 -6.62 -16.57 14.10
N PHE A 245 -5.67 -15.72 13.69
CA PHE A 245 -5.85 -14.29 13.44
C PHE A 245 -5.79 -14.00 11.95
N LYS A 246 -6.48 -12.94 11.51
CA LYS A 246 -6.49 -12.54 10.10
C LYS A 246 -5.42 -11.49 9.80
N ILE A 247 -4.78 -11.63 8.65
CA ILE A 247 -3.89 -10.61 8.08
C ILE A 247 -4.73 -9.65 7.23
N GLY A 248 -4.52 -8.34 7.39
CA GLY A 248 -5.23 -7.35 6.58
C GLY A 248 -6.75 -7.29 6.83
N CYS A 249 -7.21 -7.67 8.03
CA CYS A 249 -8.61 -7.51 8.43
C CYS A 249 -8.88 -6.05 8.79
N ILE A 250 -9.44 -5.30 7.83
CA ILE A 250 -9.65 -3.85 7.96
C ILE A 250 -10.60 -3.50 9.11
N GLU A 251 -11.60 -4.32 9.36
CA GLU A 251 -12.58 -4.13 10.44
C GLU A 251 -11.95 -4.35 11.81
N GLU A 252 -11.10 -5.38 11.97
CA GLU A 252 -10.37 -5.61 13.21
C GLU A 252 -9.43 -4.44 13.51
N ILE A 253 -8.66 -3.97 12.50
CA ILE A 253 -7.72 -2.86 12.67
C ILE A 253 -8.49 -1.58 13.04
N ALA A 254 -9.61 -1.30 12.36
CA ALA A 254 -10.46 -0.17 12.65
C ALA A 254 -11.02 -0.21 14.09
N PHE A 255 -11.44 -1.39 14.53
CA PHE A 255 -11.93 -1.60 15.91
C PHE A 255 -10.80 -1.41 16.95
N ARG A 256 -9.62 -2.03 16.73
CA ARG A 256 -8.46 -1.89 17.63
C ARG A 256 -7.93 -0.46 17.70
N ASN A 257 -7.96 0.27 16.60
CA ASN A 257 -7.61 1.68 16.54
C ASN A 257 -8.71 2.62 17.03
N LYS A 258 -9.87 2.09 17.48
CA LYS A 258 -11.04 2.86 17.95
C LYS A 258 -11.62 3.79 16.87
N PHE A 259 -11.53 3.40 15.61
CA PHE A 259 -12.20 4.07 14.51
C PHE A 259 -13.68 3.73 14.47
N ILE A 260 -14.01 2.51 14.86
CA ILE A 260 -15.38 2.01 15.08
C ILE A 260 -15.52 1.43 16.48
N ASN A 261 -16.76 1.39 16.97
CA ASN A 261 -17.11 0.73 18.21
C ASN A 261 -17.52 -0.73 17.97
N GLU A 262 -17.83 -1.44 19.07
CA GLU A 262 -18.28 -2.83 19.05
C GLU A 262 -19.57 -3.04 18.25
N GLU A 263 -20.55 -2.14 18.42
CA GLU A 263 -21.83 -2.20 17.71
C GLU A 263 -21.61 -2.19 16.19
N LYS A 264 -20.77 -1.28 15.70
CA LYS A 264 -20.43 -1.15 14.26
C LYS A 264 -19.71 -2.37 13.72
N LEU A 265 -18.80 -2.95 14.52
CA LEU A 265 -18.11 -4.19 14.17
C LEU A 265 -19.11 -5.35 14.04
N LEU A 266 -20.06 -5.48 14.98
CA LEU A 266 -21.09 -6.53 14.97
C LEU A 266 -22.08 -6.35 13.81
N GLU A 267 -22.49 -5.12 13.47
CA GLU A 267 -23.29 -4.85 12.26
C GLU A 267 -22.61 -5.41 11.00
N THR A 268 -21.30 -5.16 10.86
CA THR A 268 -20.52 -5.66 9.72
C THR A 268 -20.41 -7.19 9.75
N ALA A 269 -20.18 -7.76 10.92
CA ALA A 269 -20.15 -9.22 11.10
C ALA A 269 -21.46 -9.90 10.71
N VAL A 270 -22.60 -9.28 11.03
CA VAL A 270 -23.95 -9.76 10.63
C VAL A 270 -24.12 -9.66 9.11
N LYS A 271 -23.69 -8.55 8.49
CA LYS A 271 -23.73 -8.36 7.04
C LYS A 271 -22.95 -9.45 6.30
N TYR A 272 -21.80 -9.87 6.83
CA TYR A 272 -21.00 -10.96 6.24
C TYR A 272 -21.57 -12.37 6.54
N GLY A 273 -22.58 -12.46 7.39
CA GLY A 273 -23.39 -13.64 7.62
C GLY A 273 -22.59 -14.83 8.15
N LYS A 274 -22.80 -16.00 7.52
CA LYS A 274 -22.15 -17.27 7.93
C LYS A 274 -20.79 -17.50 7.29
N SER A 275 -20.18 -16.48 6.67
CA SER A 275 -18.82 -16.62 6.15
C SER A 275 -17.83 -16.80 7.29
N GLY A 276 -16.75 -17.54 7.07
CA GLY A 276 -15.67 -17.67 8.07
C GLY A 276 -15.09 -16.32 8.50
N TYR A 277 -15.16 -15.31 7.62
CA TYR A 277 -14.76 -13.93 7.92
C TYR A 277 -15.73 -13.26 8.91
N GLY A 278 -17.05 -13.34 8.68
CA GLY A 278 -18.07 -12.80 9.59
C GLY A 278 -18.02 -13.46 10.97
N GLU A 279 -17.83 -14.78 11.02
CA GLU A 279 -17.68 -15.51 12.29
C GLU A 279 -16.40 -15.10 13.05
N TYR A 280 -15.33 -14.76 12.32
CA TYR A 280 -14.12 -14.22 12.94
C TYR A 280 -14.38 -12.87 13.62
N LEU A 281 -15.07 -11.93 12.93
CA LEU A 281 -15.39 -10.61 13.50
C LEU A 281 -16.22 -10.71 14.78
N LYS A 282 -17.20 -11.62 14.84
CA LYS A 282 -17.99 -11.87 16.06
C LYS A 282 -17.14 -12.30 17.25
N LYS A 283 -16.10 -13.11 17.02
CA LYS A 283 -15.19 -13.58 18.07
C LYS A 283 -14.31 -12.49 18.66
N LEU A 284 -14.07 -11.38 17.92
CA LEU A 284 -13.25 -10.27 18.43
C LEU A 284 -13.88 -9.52 19.60
N VAL A 285 -15.21 -9.52 19.66
CA VAL A 285 -16.01 -8.84 20.70
C VAL A 285 -16.19 -9.72 21.94
N ASN A 286 -16.17 -11.04 21.77
CA ASN A 286 -16.40 -12.00 22.87
C ASN A 286 -15.09 -12.43 23.58
N LYS A 287 -14.00 -11.72 23.37
CA LYS A 287 -12.73 -11.87 24.08
C LYS A 287 -12.51 -10.70 25.03
#